data_78600f83a73121245bb7c71cdf85bdc5
#
_entry.id   78600f83a73121245bb7c71cdf85bdc5
#
_cell.length_a   1.000
_cell.length_b   1.000
_cell.length_c   1.000
_cell.angle_alpha   90.00
_cell.angle_beta   90.00
_cell.angle_gamma   90.00
#
_symmetry.space_group_name_H-M   'P 1'
#
loop_
_entity.id
_entity.type
_entity.pdbx_description
1 polymer ?
#
loop_
_entity_poly.entity_id
_entity_poly.type
_entity_poly.pdbx_seq_one_letter_code
_entity_poly.pdbx_strand_id
1 'polypeptide(L)'
;MNGLNPQQLQLLLSESMVVLVLSAISSLLSVGIYVVTSLSLHAMAKGRFVEKAWLAWIPVGNLWILGSIADHYQLCARGRVKSRRKVLMGIYIVMAAILVGMIVVCFQMVKDLRGVVDLYSGRVIGDWWGAIGNELIWLAVLYLLVICAAIVQLVFAYICYYDLFRSCDPENAVIYLVLSIVFPVILPVFLFACRHKQLGLTPQHRQTKSWQ
;
A
#
# COMPACT_ATOMS: atom_id res chain seq x y z
N MET A 1 31.55 29.61 -18.14
CA MET A 1 30.85 28.95 -17.03
C MET A 1 30.49 30.04 -16.05
N ASN A 2 29.26 30.57 -16.14
CA ASN A 2 28.81 31.61 -15.22
C ASN A 2 28.51 30.93 -13.87
N GLY A 3 29.39 31.19 -12.88
CA GLY A 3 29.20 30.70 -11.54
C GLY A 3 27.87 31.21 -10.96
N LEU A 4 27.13 30.31 -10.33
CA LEU A 4 25.91 30.64 -9.61
C LEU A 4 26.21 31.78 -8.61
N ASN A 5 25.36 32.82 -8.61
CA ASN A 5 25.47 33.93 -7.69
C ASN A 5 25.34 33.39 -6.25
N PRO A 6 26.16 33.87 -5.27
CA PRO A 6 26.10 33.38 -3.89
C PRO A 6 24.68 33.36 -3.28
N GLN A 7 23.82 34.30 -3.67
CA GLN A 7 22.41 34.32 -3.27
C GLN A 7 21.60 33.17 -3.86
N GLN A 8 21.82 32.81 -5.12
CA GLN A 8 21.17 31.65 -5.77
C GLN A 8 21.61 30.34 -5.13
N LEU A 9 22.89 30.22 -4.77
CA LEU A 9 23.41 29.07 -4.05
C LEU A 9 22.78 28.90 -2.67
N GLN A 10 22.61 29.99 -1.92
CA GLN A 10 21.95 29.95 -0.62
C GLN A 10 20.48 29.59 -0.74
N LEU A 11 19.75 30.08 -1.74
CA LEU A 11 18.35 29.71 -1.99
C LEU A 11 18.24 28.22 -2.31
N LEU A 12 19.05 27.69 -3.22
CA LEU A 12 19.05 26.27 -3.54
C LEU A 12 19.39 25.37 -2.35
N LEU A 13 20.32 25.80 -1.50
CA LEU A 13 20.65 25.06 -0.28
C LEU A 13 19.50 25.09 0.73
N SER A 14 18.84 26.24 0.92
CA SER A 14 17.70 26.35 1.83
C SER A 14 16.50 25.50 1.37
N GLU A 15 16.18 25.52 0.08
CA GLU A 15 15.12 24.67 -0.50
C GLU A 15 15.43 23.18 -0.35
N SER A 16 16.66 22.77 -0.61
CA SER A 16 17.08 21.38 -0.45
C SER A 16 16.99 20.90 1.01
N MET A 17 17.35 21.74 1.96
CA MET A 17 17.24 21.44 3.39
C MET A 17 15.79 21.31 3.85
N VAL A 18 14.90 22.18 3.39
CA VAL A 18 13.45 22.10 3.69
C VAL A 18 12.85 20.81 3.13
N VAL A 19 13.15 20.46 1.89
CA VAL A 19 12.68 19.20 1.28
C VAL A 19 13.19 17.99 2.05
N LEU A 20 14.46 17.99 2.48
CA LEU A 20 15.06 16.92 3.25
C LEU A 20 14.39 16.75 4.62
N VAL A 21 14.13 17.84 5.33
CA VAL A 21 13.43 17.82 6.62
C VAL A 21 11.99 17.30 6.46
N LEU A 22 11.26 17.80 5.46
CA LEU A 22 9.89 17.35 5.19
C LEU A 22 9.84 15.87 4.82
N SER A 23 10.79 15.38 4.00
CA SER A 23 10.87 13.97 3.64
C SER A 23 11.19 13.07 4.85
N ALA A 24 12.06 13.53 5.76
CA ALA A 24 12.37 12.82 6.99
C ALA A 24 11.13 12.71 7.91
N ILE A 25 10.41 13.81 8.10
CA ILE A 25 9.17 13.83 8.90
C ILE A 25 8.11 12.90 8.28
N SER A 26 7.92 12.96 6.96
CA SER A 26 6.99 12.09 6.23
C SER A 26 7.35 10.61 6.37
N SER A 27 8.63 10.29 6.31
CA SER A 27 9.12 8.91 6.48
C SER A 27 8.86 8.39 7.90
N LEU A 28 9.14 9.20 8.92
CA LEU A 28 8.87 8.84 10.33
C LEU A 28 7.37 8.63 10.56
N LEU A 29 6.53 9.50 10.02
CA LEU A 29 5.07 9.37 10.13
C LEU A 29 4.59 8.07 9.45
N SER A 30 5.10 7.76 8.26
CA SER A 30 4.76 6.53 7.53
C SER A 30 5.13 5.27 8.29
N VAL A 31 6.31 5.25 8.91
CA VAL A 31 6.74 4.14 9.79
C VAL A 31 5.82 4.02 11.01
N GLY A 32 5.47 5.13 11.65
CA GLY A 32 4.54 5.14 12.78
C GLY A 32 3.16 4.56 12.42
N ILE A 33 2.59 5.01 11.31
CA ILE A 33 1.32 4.50 10.76
C ILE A 33 1.41 3.00 10.49
N TYR A 34 2.49 2.56 9.87
CA TYR A 34 2.73 1.14 9.59
C TYR A 34 2.80 0.31 10.87
N VAL A 35 3.55 0.74 11.88
CA VAL A 35 3.68 0.02 13.15
C VAL A 35 2.33 -0.10 13.86
N VAL A 36 1.54 0.97 13.93
CA VAL A 36 0.21 0.96 14.57
C VAL A 36 -0.74 0.02 13.82
N THR A 37 -0.72 0.04 12.49
CA THR A 37 -1.53 -0.86 11.65
C THR A 37 -1.15 -2.32 11.89
N SER A 38 0.16 -2.63 11.84
CA SER A 38 0.68 -3.98 12.03
C SER A 38 0.36 -4.54 13.43
N LEU A 39 0.53 -3.71 14.47
CA LEU A 39 0.19 -4.05 15.84
C LEU A 39 -1.30 -4.37 16.00
N SER A 40 -2.15 -3.53 15.39
CA SER A 40 -3.60 -3.70 15.44
C SER A 40 -4.05 -4.99 14.75
N LEU A 41 -3.55 -5.25 13.55
CA LEU A 41 -3.85 -6.47 12.79
C LEU A 41 -3.29 -7.71 13.47
N HIS A 42 -2.08 -7.64 14.06
CA HIS A 42 -1.50 -8.73 14.84
C HIS A 42 -2.39 -9.09 16.04
N ALA A 43 -2.81 -8.09 16.82
CA ALA A 43 -3.67 -8.29 17.99
C ALA A 43 -5.02 -8.90 17.60
N MET A 44 -5.65 -8.39 16.52
CA MET A 44 -6.92 -8.94 16.01
C MET A 44 -6.76 -10.37 15.48
N ALA A 45 -5.69 -10.66 14.75
CA ALA A 45 -5.41 -11.98 14.21
C ALA A 45 -5.22 -13.01 15.35
N LYS A 46 -4.46 -12.63 16.38
CA LYS A 46 -4.27 -13.46 17.57
C LYS A 46 -5.57 -13.72 18.31
N GLY A 47 -6.40 -12.68 18.51
CA GLY A 47 -7.70 -12.80 19.16
C GLY A 47 -8.73 -13.64 18.39
N ARG A 48 -8.53 -13.84 17.09
CA ARG A 48 -9.39 -14.64 16.20
C ARG A 48 -8.80 -15.99 15.80
N PHE A 49 -7.73 -16.44 16.47
CA PHE A 49 -7.05 -17.71 16.22
C PHE A 49 -6.59 -17.87 14.76
N VAL A 50 -6.22 -16.76 14.10
CA VAL A 50 -5.64 -16.80 12.75
C VAL A 50 -4.21 -17.33 12.87
N GLU A 51 -3.93 -18.43 12.15
CA GLU A 51 -2.59 -18.98 12.08
C GLU A 51 -1.59 -17.94 11.55
N LYS A 52 -0.38 -17.94 12.12
CA LYS A 52 0.72 -17.08 11.68
C LYS A 52 0.44 -15.57 11.82
N ALA A 53 -0.17 -15.15 12.93
CA ALA A 53 -0.45 -13.73 13.22
C ALA A 53 0.78 -12.81 13.08
N TRP A 54 1.99 -13.33 13.26
CA TRP A 54 3.26 -12.61 13.09
C TRP A 54 3.48 -12.04 11.68
N LEU A 55 2.82 -12.61 10.64
CA LEU A 55 2.88 -12.09 9.29
C LEU A 55 2.35 -10.64 9.19
N ALA A 56 1.57 -10.16 10.16
CA ALA A 56 1.12 -8.76 10.20
C ALA A 56 2.29 -7.75 10.21
N TRP A 57 3.49 -8.16 10.63
CA TRP A 57 4.69 -7.32 10.65
C TRP A 57 5.42 -7.25 9.30
N ILE A 58 5.08 -8.11 8.37
CA ILE A 58 5.63 -8.10 7.01
C ILE A 58 4.65 -7.34 6.11
N PRO A 59 5.09 -6.36 5.28
CA PRO A 59 4.18 -5.57 4.44
C PRO A 59 3.25 -6.41 3.57
N VAL A 60 3.76 -7.48 2.97
CA VAL A 60 2.98 -8.45 2.19
C VAL A 60 2.05 -9.28 3.07
N GLY A 61 2.55 -9.70 4.24
CA GLY A 61 1.81 -10.48 5.22
C GLY A 61 0.66 -9.72 5.86
N ASN A 62 0.77 -8.38 5.96
CA ASN A 62 -0.29 -7.50 6.44
C ASN A 62 -1.57 -7.66 5.59
N LEU A 63 -1.44 -7.68 4.26
CA LEU A 63 -2.57 -7.93 3.34
C LEU A 63 -3.13 -9.34 3.48
N TRP A 64 -2.26 -10.33 3.71
CA TRP A 64 -2.70 -11.70 3.97
C TRP A 64 -3.54 -11.80 5.25
N ILE A 65 -3.08 -11.18 6.34
CA ILE A 65 -3.79 -11.14 7.62
C ILE A 65 -5.12 -10.41 7.48
N LEU A 66 -5.13 -9.25 6.83
CA LEU A 66 -6.36 -8.50 6.54
C LEU A 66 -7.39 -9.37 5.79
N GLY A 67 -6.96 -10.03 4.71
CA GLY A 67 -7.80 -10.94 3.94
C GLY A 67 -8.28 -12.13 4.76
N SER A 68 -7.42 -12.69 5.63
CA SER A 68 -7.78 -13.84 6.50
C SER A 68 -8.82 -13.47 7.54
N ILE A 69 -8.73 -12.27 8.13
CA ILE A 69 -9.72 -11.73 9.07
C ILE A 69 -11.06 -11.53 8.38
N ALA A 70 -11.05 -10.98 7.16
CA ALA A 70 -12.26 -10.77 6.35
C ALA A 70 -12.91 -12.11 5.94
N ASP A 71 -12.10 -13.10 5.52
CA ASP A 71 -12.57 -14.45 5.18
C ASP A 71 -13.21 -15.15 6.38
N HIS A 72 -12.58 -15.05 7.56
CA HIS A 72 -13.11 -15.59 8.80
C HIS A 72 -14.47 -14.98 9.19
N TYR A 73 -14.60 -13.66 9.04
CA TYR A 73 -15.88 -12.98 9.27
C TYR A 73 -16.97 -13.45 8.30
N GLN A 74 -16.65 -13.57 7.01
CA GLN A 74 -17.60 -14.05 5.99
C GLN A 74 -18.05 -15.48 6.25
N LEU A 75 -17.16 -16.34 6.72
CA LEU A 75 -17.48 -17.70 7.11
C LEU A 75 -18.44 -17.70 8.31
N CYS A 76 -18.16 -16.92 9.34
CA CYS A 76 -18.99 -16.86 10.56
C CYS A 76 -20.33 -16.17 10.33
N ALA A 77 -20.39 -15.11 9.50
CA ALA A 77 -21.59 -14.29 9.31
C ALA A 77 -22.50 -14.81 8.19
N ARG A 78 -21.95 -15.41 7.14
CA ARG A 78 -22.70 -15.78 5.91
C ARG A 78 -22.54 -17.24 5.51
N GLY A 79 -21.74 -18.04 6.21
CA GLY A 79 -21.47 -19.44 5.88
C GLY A 79 -20.74 -19.63 4.53
N ARG A 80 -20.22 -18.56 3.92
CA ARG A 80 -19.56 -18.61 2.60
C ARG A 80 -18.06 -18.38 2.76
N VAL A 81 -17.27 -19.31 2.25
CA VAL A 81 -15.82 -19.17 2.15
C VAL A 81 -15.48 -18.41 0.88
N LYS A 82 -15.16 -17.12 1.01
CA LYS A 82 -14.61 -16.31 -0.08
C LYS A 82 -13.12 -16.12 0.19
N SER A 83 -12.24 -16.70 -0.62
CA SER A 83 -10.79 -16.63 -0.38
C SER A 83 -10.21 -15.26 -0.84
N ARG A 84 -10.62 -14.18 -0.15
CA ARG A 84 -10.16 -12.81 -0.42
C ARG A 84 -8.67 -12.63 -0.17
N ARG A 85 -8.12 -13.38 0.80
CA ARG A 85 -6.68 -13.42 1.06
C ARG A 85 -5.87 -13.78 -0.18
N LYS A 86 -6.34 -14.76 -0.98
CA LYS A 86 -5.67 -15.19 -2.21
C LYS A 86 -5.72 -14.12 -3.29
N VAL A 87 -6.85 -13.41 -3.41
CA VAL A 87 -7.03 -12.33 -4.39
C VAL A 87 -6.10 -11.16 -4.06
N LEU A 88 -6.08 -10.68 -2.81
CA LEU A 88 -5.18 -9.61 -2.37
C LEU A 88 -3.71 -9.95 -2.63
N MET A 89 -3.32 -11.19 -2.29
CA MET A 89 -1.96 -11.66 -2.55
C MET A 89 -1.64 -11.76 -4.04
N GLY A 90 -2.57 -12.29 -4.85
CA GLY A 90 -2.39 -12.40 -6.30
C GLY A 90 -2.17 -11.05 -6.96
N ILE A 91 -2.98 -10.05 -6.63
CA ILE A 91 -2.81 -8.69 -7.16
C ILE A 91 -1.47 -8.10 -6.73
N TYR A 92 -1.05 -8.31 -5.47
CA TYR A 92 0.23 -7.83 -4.98
C TYR A 92 1.42 -8.47 -5.72
N ILE A 93 1.37 -9.77 -6.00
CA ILE A 93 2.40 -10.48 -6.77
C ILE A 93 2.47 -9.92 -8.20
N VAL A 94 1.33 -9.67 -8.84
CA VAL A 94 1.28 -9.05 -10.18
C VAL A 94 1.90 -7.65 -10.15
N MET A 95 1.56 -6.82 -9.16
CA MET A 95 2.17 -5.50 -8.99
C MET A 95 3.70 -5.59 -8.82
N ALA A 96 4.16 -6.52 -7.99
CA ALA A 96 5.60 -6.72 -7.79
C ALA A 96 6.31 -7.14 -9.09
N ALA A 97 5.70 -8.00 -9.90
CA ALA A 97 6.23 -8.39 -11.20
C ALA A 97 6.32 -7.21 -12.17
N ILE A 98 5.30 -6.33 -12.21
CA ILE A 98 5.31 -5.13 -13.05
C ILE A 98 6.42 -4.16 -12.57
N LEU A 99 6.60 -3.98 -11.27
CA LEU A 99 7.67 -3.13 -10.72
C LEU A 99 9.07 -3.65 -11.09
N VAL A 100 9.27 -4.98 -11.04
CA VAL A 100 10.53 -5.58 -11.53
C VAL A 100 10.73 -5.30 -13.02
N GLY A 101 9.69 -5.41 -13.84
CA GLY A 101 9.73 -5.03 -15.25
C GLY A 101 10.13 -3.58 -15.47
N MET A 102 9.58 -2.65 -14.67
CA MET A 102 9.96 -1.23 -14.72
C MET A 102 11.45 -1.02 -14.40
N ILE A 103 11.98 -1.72 -13.39
CA ILE A 103 13.41 -1.64 -13.03
C ILE A 103 14.28 -2.12 -14.21
N VAL A 104 13.89 -3.19 -14.88
CA VAL A 104 14.61 -3.71 -16.04
C VAL A 104 14.62 -2.69 -17.18
N VAL A 105 13.47 -2.08 -17.51
CA VAL A 105 13.37 -1.05 -18.55
C VAL A 105 14.20 0.18 -18.19
N CYS A 106 14.15 0.64 -16.95
CA CYS A 106 14.99 1.75 -16.47
C CYS A 106 16.48 1.43 -16.62
N PHE A 107 16.88 0.20 -16.34
CA PHE A 107 18.28 -0.22 -16.49
C PHE A 107 18.72 -0.25 -17.96
N GLN A 108 17.85 -0.68 -18.88
CA GLN A 108 18.10 -0.63 -20.33
C GLN A 108 18.22 0.83 -20.78
N MET A 109 17.29 1.69 -20.41
CA MET A 109 17.31 3.12 -20.72
C MET A 109 18.63 3.80 -20.28
N VAL A 110 19.15 3.47 -19.10
CA VAL A 110 20.43 4.00 -18.61
C VAL A 110 21.60 3.50 -19.46
N LYS A 111 21.58 2.25 -19.95
CA LYS A 111 22.61 1.72 -20.84
C LYS A 111 22.60 2.43 -22.19
N ASP A 112 21.42 2.61 -22.79
CA ASP A 112 21.27 3.23 -24.08
C ASP A 112 21.65 4.72 -24.04
N LEU A 113 21.28 5.41 -22.96
CA LEU A 113 21.69 6.79 -22.72
C LEU A 113 23.23 6.94 -22.60
N ARG A 114 23.91 5.99 -21.96
CA ARG A 114 25.37 5.98 -21.85
C ARG A 114 26.05 5.83 -23.21
N GLY A 115 25.43 5.17 -24.19
CA GLY A 115 25.92 5.05 -25.55
C GLY A 115 25.79 6.33 -26.34
N VAL A 116 24.87 7.21 -26.00
CA VAL A 116 24.57 8.46 -26.71
C VAL A 116 25.28 9.68 -26.10
N VAL A 117 25.57 9.64 -24.80
CA VAL A 117 26.24 10.72 -24.06
C VAL A 117 27.69 10.33 -23.79
N ASP A 118 28.63 11.11 -24.34
CA ASP A 118 30.03 10.99 -23.96
C ASP A 118 30.22 11.55 -22.55
N LEU A 119 30.37 10.65 -21.59
CA LEU A 119 30.56 10.95 -20.16
C LEU A 119 31.81 11.81 -19.90
N TYR A 120 32.78 11.82 -20.85
CA TYR A 120 34.03 12.55 -20.69
C TYR A 120 33.92 14.00 -21.14
N SER A 121 33.18 14.25 -22.24
CA SER A 121 33.00 15.60 -22.82
C SER A 121 31.66 16.24 -22.42
N GLY A 122 30.73 15.50 -21.84
CA GLY A 122 29.38 15.94 -21.54
C GLY A 122 28.54 16.31 -22.76
N ARG A 123 29.00 15.89 -23.97
CA ARG A 123 28.33 16.19 -25.24
C ARG A 123 27.43 15.02 -25.65
N VAL A 124 26.25 15.36 -26.15
CA VAL A 124 25.34 14.41 -26.79
C VAL A 124 25.89 14.14 -28.20
N ILE A 125 26.30 12.90 -28.47
CA ILE A 125 26.94 12.50 -29.73
C ILE A 125 25.93 11.97 -30.75
N GLY A 126 24.72 11.59 -30.30
CA GLY A 126 23.70 10.95 -31.12
C GLY A 126 22.27 11.44 -30.88
N ASP A 127 21.32 10.84 -31.60
CA ASP A 127 19.88 11.08 -31.41
C ASP A 127 19.43 10.38 -30.13
N TRP A 128 19.39 11.15 -29.02
CA TRP A 128 18.95 10.68 -27.74
C TRP A 128 17.45 10.26 -27.73
N TRP A 129 16.63 10.90 -28.58
CA TRP A 129 15.23 10.57 -28.68
C TRP A 129 15.00 9.22 -29.36
N GLY A 130 15.73 8.93 -30.43
CA GLY A 130 15.70 7.60 -31.04
C GLY A 130 16.21 6.50 -30.11
N ALA A 131 17.18 6.83 -29.25
CA ALA A 131 17.76 5.87 -28.32
C ALA A 131 16.86 5.49 -27.15
N ILE A 132 16.09 6.43 -26.59
CA ILE A 132 15.30 6.20 -25.37
C ILE A 132 13.78 6.28 -25.59
N GLY A 133 13.31 6.65 -26.78
CA GLY A 133 11.89 6.85 -27.05
C GLY A 133 11.06 5.58 -26.85
N ASN A 134 11.59 4.44 -27.25
CA ASN A 134 10.91 3.16 -27.07
C ASN A 134 10.80 2.76 -25.59
N GLU A 135 11.85 2.97 -24.81
CA GLU A 135 11.89 2.70 -23.36
C GLU A 135 10.91 3.58 -22.60
N LEU A 136 10.77 4.85 -23.00
CA LEU A 136 9.79 5.76 -22.41
C LEU A 136 8.35 5.30 -22.67
N ILE A 137 8.04 4.78 -23.85
CA ILE A 137 6.72 4.22 -24.16
C ILE A 137 6.45 3.01 -23.27
N TRP A 138 7.40 2.08 -23.13
CA TRP A 138 7.25 0.93 -22.25
C TRP A 138 7.08 1.31 -20.78
N LEU A 139 7.84 2.30 -20.30
CA LEU A 139 7.68 2.85 -18.95
C LEU A 139 6.29 3.44 -18.74
N ALA A 140 5.77 4.20 -19.70
CA ALA A 140 4.43 4.77 -19.63
C ALA A 140 3.35 3.68 -19.58
N VAL A 141 3.47 2.62 -20.39
CA VAL A 141 2.54 1.49 -20.38
C VAL A 141 2.59 0.73 -19.04
N LEU A 142 3.80 0.40 -18.56
CA LEU A 142 3.96 -0.29 -17.28
C LEU A 142 3.45 0.57 -16.11
N TYR A 143 3.67 1.87 -16.13
CA TYR A 143 3.15 2.80 -15.12
C TYR A 143 1.63 2.83 -15.10
N LEU A 144 0.99 2.87 -16.27
CA LEU A 144 -0.48 2.77 -16.38
C LEU A 144 -1.00 1.45 -15.80
N LEU A 145 -0.33 0.33 -16.08
CA LEU A 145 -0.69 -0.97 -15.52
C LEU A 145 -0.56 -1.00 -14.00
N VAL A 146 0.48 -0.38 -13.43
CA VAL A 146 0.64 -0.24 -11.96
C VAL A 146 -0.51 0.55 -11.37
N ILE A 147 -0.91 1.67 -11.98
CA ILE A 147 -2.04 2.48 -11.51
C ILE A 147 -3.33 1.65 -11.51
N CYS A 148 -3.63 0.94 -12.60
CA CYS A 148 -4.81 0.10 -12.69
C CYS A 148 -4.79 -1.01 -11.61
N ALA A 149 -3.66 -1.69 -11.44
CA ALA A 149 -3.52 -2.73 -10.42
C ALA A 149 -3.64 -2.16 -8.99
N ALA A 150 -3.09 -0.96 -8.73
CA ALA A 150 -3.19 -0.28 -7.45
C ALA A 150 -4.64 0.11 -7.12
N ILE A 151 -5.42 0.59 -8.09
CA ILE A 151 -6.85 0.90 -7.89
C ILE A 151 -7.61 -0.39 -7.52
N VAL A 152 -7.39 -1.48 -8.26
CA VAL A 152 -8.03 -2.77 -7.96
C VAL A 152 -7.64 -3.26 -6.56
N GLN A 153 -6.35 -3.19 -6.20
CA GLN A 153 -5.85 -3.54 -4.88
C GLN A 153 -6.51 -2.72 -3.77
N LEU A 154 -6.64 -1.41 -3.98
CA LEU A 154 -7.27 -0.47 -3.05
C LEU A 154 -8.75 -0.85 -2.82
N VAL A 155 -9.52 -1.09 -3.89
CA VAL A 155 -10.92 -1.48 -3.79
C VAL A 155 -11.07 -2.78 -2.98
N PHE A 156 -10.28 -3.81 -3.30
CA PHE A 156 -10.33 -5.07 -2.56
C PHE A 156 -9.90 -4.91 -1.09
N ALA A 157 -8.91 -4.08 -0.80
CA ALA A 157 -8.49 -3.78 0.57
C ALA A 157 -9.61 -3.09 1.36
N TYR A 158 -10.28 -2.08 0.79
CA TYR A 158 -11.40 -1.41 1.46
C TYR A 158 -12.61 -2.33 1.67
N ILE A 159 -12.87 -3.26 0.76
CA ILE A 159 -13.88 -4.30 0.98
C ILE A 159 -13.51 -5.18 2.20
N CYS A 160 -12.23 -5.53 2.37
CA CYS A 160 -11.77 -6.28 3.53
C CYS A 160 -11.82 -5.44 4.82
N TYR A 161 -11.49 -4.15 4.77
CA TYR A 161 -11.65 -3.24 5.91
C TYR A 161 -13.11 -3.07 6.30
N TYR A 162 -14.03 -2.99 5.34
CA TYR A 162 -15.46 -2.96 5.63
C TYR A 162 -15.93 -4.19 6.41
N ASP A 163 -15.55 -5.39 5.95
CA ASP A 163 -15.88 -6.62 6.66
C ASP A 163 -15.24 -6.68 8.05
N LEU A 164 -14.00 -6.15 8.18
CA LEU A 164 -13.30 -6.05 9.45
C LEU A 164 -14.07 -5.11 10.43
N PHE A 165 -14.40 -3.90 10.00
CA PHE A 165 -15.16 -2.95 10.83
C PHE A 165 -16.54 -3.49 11.20
N ARG A 166 -17.21 -4.12 10.24
CA ARG A 166 -18.51 -4.76 10.49
C ARG A 166 -18.42 -5.92 11.51
N SER A 167 -17.27 -6.59 11.56
CA SER A 167 -17.03 -7.63 12.56
C SER A 167 -16.81 -7.09 13.97
N CYS A 168 -16.38 -5.84 14.10
CA CYS A 168 -16.07 -5.20 15.37
C CYS A 168 -17.23 -4.35 15.89
N ASP A 169 -17.88 -3.58 14.98
CA ASP A 169 -18.98 -2.67 15.30
C ASP A 169 -19.91 -2.58 14.07
N PRO A 170 -20.96 -3.40 14.00
CA PRO A 170 -21.83 -3.48 12.83
C PRO A 170 -22.63 -2.19 12.60
N GLU A 171 -22.92 -1.40 13.64
CA GLU A 171 -23.73 -0.18 13.54
C GLU A 171 -22.92 0.97 12.93
N ASN A 172 -21.65 1.12 13.30
CA ASN A 172 -20.78 2.22 12.86
C ASN A 172 -19.81 1.85 11.72
N ALA A 173 -19.85 0.61 11.20
CA ALA A 173 -18.90 0.11 10.22
C ALA A 173 -18.80 0.99 8.95
N VAL A 174 -19.94 1.52 8.48
CA VAL A 174 -20.00 2.39 7.30
C VAL A 174 -19.32 3.73 7.59
N ILE A 175 -19.56 4.29 8.78
CA ILE A 175 -18.96 5.57 9.19
C ILE A 175 -17.43 5.43 9.27
N TYR A 176 -16.93 4.36 9.88
CA TYR A 176 -15.49 4.08 9.96
C TYR A 176 -14.87 3.91 8.58
N LEU A 177 -15.57 3.24 7.65
CA LEU A 177 -15.11 3.08 6.28
C LEU A 177 -15.02 4.43 5.55
N VAL A 178 -16.11 5.22 5.56
CA VAL A 178 -16.16 6.51 4.88
C VAL A 178 -15.10 7.46 5.43
N LEU A 179 -14.96 7.56 6.75
CA LEU A 179 -13.91 8.37 7.38
C LEU A 179 -12.50 7.89 7.00
N SER A 180 -12.29 6.58 6.87
CA SER A 180 -11.00 6.02 6.46
C SER A 180 -10.68 6.28 4.99
N ILE A 181 -11.69 6.45 4.13
CA ILE A 181 -11.50 6.83 2.72
C ILE A 181 -11.16 8.31 2.61
N VAL A 182 -11.89 9.19 3.34
CA VAL A 182 -11.67 10.63 3.31
C VAL A 182 -10.35 11.01 4.00
N PHE A 183 -10.05 10.36 5.11
CA PHE A 183 -8.85 10.60 5.91
C PHE A 183 -8.07 9.29 6.14
N PRO A 184 -7.20 8.87 5.21
CA PRO A 184 -6.47 7.60 5.32
C PRO A 184 -5.62 7.46 6.60
N VAL A 185 -5.18 8.59 7.18
CA VAL A 185 -4.41 8.62 8.44
C VAL A 185 -5.25 8.14 9.64
N ILE A 186 -6.56 8.20 9.57
CA ILE A 186 -7.46 7.77 10.65
C ILE A 186 -7.66 6.24 10.65
N LEU A 187 -7.44 5.57 9.51
CA LEU A 187 -7.57 4.12 9.40
C LEU A 187 -6.83 3.34 10.50
N PRO A 188 -5.53 3.60 10.77
CA PRO A 188 -4.80 2.91 11.84
C PRO A 188 -5.40 3.14 13.23
N VAL A 189 -5.95 4.32 13.47
CA VAL A 189 -6.59 4.66 14.76
C VAL A 189 -7.85 3.82 14.97
N PHE A 190 -8.69 3.69 13.94
CA PHE A 190 -9.86 2.83 14.01
C PHE A 190 -9.51 1.35 14.16
N LEU A 191 -8.48 0.89 13.45
CA LEU A 191 -7.97 -0.48 13.61
C LEU A 191 -7.49 -0.71 15.04
N PHE A 192 -6.78 0.25 15.61
CA PHE A 192 -6.29 0.18 16.99
C PHE A 192 -7.44 0.18 18.00
N ALA A 193 -8.47 1.00 17.81
CA ALA A 193 -9.66 1.01 18.65
C ALA A 193 -10.44 -0.31 18.59
N CYS A 194 -10.46 -0.96 17.42
CA CYS A 194 -11.13 -2.24 17.19
C CYS A 194 -10.34 -3.47 17.68
N ARG A 195 -9.06 -3.33 18.04
CA ARG A 195 -8.15 -4.48 18.32
C ARG A 195 -8.62 -5.41 19.45
N HIS A 196 -9.35 -4.89 20.42
CA HIS A 196 -9.83 -5.66 21.58
C HIS A 196 -11.33 -6.00 21.52
N LYS A 197 -12.05 -5.49 20.49
CA LYS A 197 -13.46 -5.83 20.34
C LYS A 197 -13.60 -7.29 19.89
N GLN A 198 -14.35 -8.06 20.65
CA GLN A 198 -14.76 -9.42 20.27
C GLN A 198 -15.65 -9.35 19.03
N LEU A 199 -15.70 -10.44 18.25
CA LEU A 199 -16.57 -10.55 17.07
C LEU A 199 -17.99 -10.08 17.42
N GLY A 200 -18.38 -8.93 16.90
CA GLY A 200 -19.74 -8.44 16.94
C GLY A 200 -20.60 -9.32 16.01
N LEU A 201 -21.03 -10.47 16.51
CA LEU A 201 -22.02 -11.28 15.82
C LEU A 201 -23.30 -10.44 15.77
N THR A 202 -23.85 -10.24 14.57
CA THR A 202 -25.16 -9.59 14.39
C THR A 202 -26.20 -10.23 15.32
N PRO A 203 -27.20 -9.48 15.83
CA PRO A 203 -28.22 -9.99 16.75
C PRO A 203 -28.90 -11.28 16.28
N GLN A 204 -29.01 -11.51 14.99
CA GLN A 204 -29.58 -12.73 14.41
C GLN A 204 -28.81 -14.02 14.74
N HIS A 205 -27.50 -13.96 14.91
CA HIS A 205 -26.73 -15.13 15.31
C HIS A 205 -26.72 -15.37 16.84
N ARG A 206 -27.06 -14.36 17.66
CA ARG A 206 -27.25 -14.56 19.12
C ARG A 206 -28.52 -15.32 19.42
N GLN A 207 -29.58 -15.15 18.63
CA GLN A 207 -30.85 -15.82 18.84
C GLN A 207 -30.81 -17.31 18.55
N THR A 208 -30.01 -17.77 17.59
CA THR A 208 -29.86 -19.20 17.27
C THR A 208 -29.09 -20.00 18.30
N LYS A 209 -28.23 -19.36 19.12
CA LYS A 209 -27.48 -20.05 20.19
C LYS A 209 -28.25 -20.19 21.51
N SER A 210 -29.39 -19.51 21.67
CA SER A 210 -30.24 -19.66 22.87
C SER A 210 -31.20 -20.85 22.79
N TRP A 211 -31.23 -21.61 21.72
CA TRP A 211 -32.10 -22.76 21.51
C TRP A 211 -31.34 -24.12 21.42
N GLN A 212 -30.07 -24.16 21.76
CA GLN A 212 -29.28 -25.37 21.97
C GLN A 212 -28.80 -25.44 23.45
#